data_7e6eede3f2376122db46a13a134b050b
#
_entry.id   7e6eede3f2376122db46a13a134b050b
#
_cell.length_a   1.000
_cell.length_b   1.000
_cell.length_c   1.000
_cell.angle_alpha   90.00
_cell.angle_beta   90.00
_cell.angle_gamma   90.00
#
_symmetry.space_group_name_H-M   'P 1'
#
loop_
_entity.id
_entity.type
_entity.pdbx_description
1 polymer ?
#
loop_
_entity_poly.entity_id
_entity_poly.type
_entity_poly.pdbx_seq_one_letter_code
_entity_poly.pdbx_strand_id
1 'polypeptide(L)'
;MSAEYDLTIIGGGPVGMFAAFYAGMRNARVQLLESLPELGGQVQALYPEKIIHDVAGYPAIKGRELVAQLEKQLTQFPIDIQLASPVTDVTGAMGDFTITTASGQQSHSKAIIVATGSGAFEPRRLAVDNAAEFENKQLFYHIPSVKHFADRTVLVAGGGDSAIAMALMLEPVAKHGDIMHRRDRFRGMEHNVDLLKASSVEIKTPFLIKQLAETATGQLQLTMKEVRGTTEETLAV
;
A
#
# COMPACT_ATOMS: atom_id res chain seq x y z
N MET A 1 -11.05 -27.81 -21.68
CA MET A 1 -11.78 -28.18 -20.45
C MET A 1 -11.40 -27.16 -19.38
N SER A 2 -12.35 -26.42 -18.85
CA SER A 2 -12.12 -25.52 -17.74
C SER A 2 -11.66 -26.32 -16.51
N ALA A 3 -10.67 -25.80 -15.77
CA ALA A 3 -10.20 -26.46 -14.57
C ALA A 3 -11.28 -26.41 -13.48
N GLU A 4 -11.51 -27.53 -12.81
CA GLU A 4 -12.45 -27.60 -11.69
C GLU A 4 -11.68 -27.53 -10.38
N TYR A 5 -12.06 -26.59 -9.50
CA TYR A 5 -11.46 -26.37 -8.20
C TYR A 5 -12.46 -26.65 -7.06
N ASP A 6 -11.95 -27.13 -5.94
CA ASP A 6 -12.75 -27.22 -4.71
C ASP A 6 -12.98 -25.83 -4.10
N LEU A 7 -11.96 -24.94 -4.27
CA LEU A 7 -11.99 -23.61 -3.73
C LEU A 7 -11.24 -22.64 -4.65
N THR A 8 -11.86 -21.52 -4.99
CA THR A 8 -11.20 -20.37 -5.58
C THR A 8 -11.12 -19.23 -4.56
N ILE A 9 -9.93 -18.66 -4.40
CA ILE A 9 -9.67 -17.51 -3.53
C ILE A 9 -9.41 -16.30 -4.42
N ILE A 10 -10.18 -15.23 -4.20
CA ILE A 10 -10.06 -13.98 -4.94
C ILE A 10 -9.34 -12.96 -4.06
N GLY A 11 -8.09 -12.66 -4.41
CA GLY A 11 -7.19 -11.77 -3.70
C GLY A 11 -6.01 -12.50 -3.04
N GLY A 12 -4.80 -12.15 -3.45
CA GLY A 12 -3.52 -12.73 -3.01
C GLY A 12 -2.82 -11.95 -1.90
N GLY A 13 -3.59 -11.16 -1.12
CA GLY A 13 -3.08 -10.53 0.09
C GLY A 13 -2.84 -11.54 1.24
N PRO A 14 -2.39 -11.07 2.42
CA PRO A 14 -2.06 -11.96 3.55
C PRO A 14 -3.17 -12.93 3.92
N VAL A 15 -4.43 -12.47 3.90
CA VAL A 15 -5.60 -13.31 4.22
C VAL A 15 -5.81 -14.38 3.15
N GLY A 16 -5.75 -14.01 1.87
CA GLY A 16 -5.92 -14.95 0.76
C GLY A 16 -4.83 -16.00 0.70
N MET A 17 -3.57 -15.59 0.90
CA MET A 17 -2.44 -16.51 0.97
C MET A 17 -2.58 -17.51 2.12
N PHE A 18 -2.98 -17.04 3.31
CA PHE A 18 -3.20 -17.93 4.44
C PHE A 18 -4.38 -18.87 4.22
N ALA A 19 -5.48 -18.39 3.64
CA ALA A 19 -6.64 -19.21 3.29
C ALA A 19 -6.28 -20.31 2.29
N ALA A 20 -5.46 -19.99 1.27
CA ALA A 20 -4.99 -20.94 0.27
C ALA A 20 -4.08 -22.01 0.90
N PHE A 21 -3.13 -21.60 1.75
CA PHE A 21 -2.30 -22.52 2.54
C PHE A 21 -3.17 -23.47 3.37
N TYR A 22 -4.13 -22.94 4.12
CA TYR A 22 -4.97 -23.74 4.99
C TYR A 22 -5.85 -24.74 4.22
N ALA A 23 -6.37 -24.33 3.07
CA ALA A 23 -7.11 -25.23 2.17
C ALA A 23 -6.21 -26.31 1.58
N GLY A 24 -4.96 -25.97 1.23
CA GLY A 24 -3.94 -26.93 0.81
C GLY A 24 -3.67 -28.00 1.86
N MET A 25 -3.58 -27.63 3.15
CA MET A 25 -3.48 -28.58 4.26
C MET A 25 -4.66 -29.57 4.33
N ARG A 26 -5.81 -29.20 3.76
CA ARG A 26 -7.01 -30.06 3.68
C ARG A 26 -7.08 -30.85 2.37
N ASN A 27 -5.99 -30.87 1.59
CA ASN A 27 -5.91 -31.50 0.27
C ASN A 27 -6.97 -30.98 -0.73
N ALA A 28 -7.46 -29.77 -0.55
CA ALA A 28 -8.35 -29.14 -1.50
C ALA A 28 -7.58 -28.75 -2.79
N ARG A 29 -8.21 -28.88 -3.92
CA ARG A 29 -7.71 -28.31 -5.20
C ARG A 29 -8.04 -26.82 -5.21
N VAL A 30 -7.02 -25.98 -5.01
CA VAL A 30 -7.18 -24.55 -4.79
C VAL A 30 -6.65 -23.73 -5.96
N GLN A 31 -7.44 -22.72 -6.37
CA GLN A 31 -7.02 -21.62 -7.23
C GLN A 31 -6.94 -20.33 -6.41
N LEU A 32 -5.89 -19.53 -6.62
CA LEU A 32 -5.72 -18.19 -6.05
C LEU A 32 -5.57 -17.19 -7.21
N LEU A 33 -6.52 -16.26 -7.32
CA LEU A 33 -6.52 -15.22 -8.34
C LEU A 33 -6.14 -13.88 -7.70
N GLU A 34 -5.07 -13.26 -8.20
CA GLU A 34 -4.60 -11.94 -7.76
C GLU A 34 -4.61 -10.95 -8.93
N SER A 35 -5.14 -9.77 -8.69
CA SER A 35 -5.23 -8.70 -9.69
C SER A 35 -3.89 -8.02 -9.97
N LEU A 36 -2.99 -8.01 -8.99
CA LEU A 36 -1.65 -7.45 -9.11
C LEU A 36 -0.68 -8.45 -9.74
N PRO A 37 0.47 -7.99 -10.27
CA PRO A 37 1.50 -8.86 -10.84
C PRO A 37 2.31 -9.63 -9.79
N GLU A 38 2.06 -9.41 -8.50
CA GLU A 38 2.73 -10.05 -7.37
C GLU A 38 1.77 -10.32 -6.21
N LEU A 39 2.12 -11.25 -5.34
CA LEU A 39 1.39 -11.52 -4.11
C LEU A 39 1.66 -10.46 -3.03
N GLY A 40 0.84 -10.47 -1.97
CA GLY A 40 1.00 -9.62 -0.80
C GLY A 40 -0.03 -8.50 -0.69
N GLY A 41 -0.78 -8.22 -1.77
CA GLY A 41 -1.83 -7.22 -1.77
C GLY A 41 -1.33 -5.85 -1.29
N GLN A 42 -2.12 -5.17 -0.45
CA GLN A 42 -1.76 -3.83 0.04
C GLN A 42 -0.47 -3.79 0.86
N VAL A 43 -0.11 -4.86 1.56
CA VAL A 43 1.12 -4.90 2.37
C VAL A 43 2.34 -4.76 1.46
N GLN A 44 2.36 -5.49 0.35
CA GLN A 44 3.44 -5.42 -0.62
C GLN A 44 3.38 -4.12 -1.45
N ALA A 45 2.18 -3.75 -1.93
CA ALA A 45 2.03 -2.64 -2.86
C ALA A 45 2.19 -1.25 -2.21
N LEU A 46 1.78 -1.07 -0.95
CA LEU A 46 1.69 0.26 -0.35
C LEU A 46 2.73 0.52 0.75
N TYR A 47 3.11 -0.52 1.50
CA TYR A 47 3.98 -0.33 2.66
C TYR A 47 4.94 -1.50 2.92
N PRO A 48 5.69 -1.94 1.90
CA PRO A 48 6.63 -3.07 2.04
C PRO A 48 7.72 -2.82 3.08
N GLU A 49 8.09 -1.56 3.30
CA GLU A 49 9.14 -1.16 4.25
C GLU A 49 8.60 -0.90 5.68
N LYS A 50 7.26 -0.78 5.83
CA LYS A 50 6.66 -0.50 7.14
C LYS A 50 6.90 -1.66 8.10
N ILE A 51 7.28 -1.33 9.34
CA ILE A 51 7.32 -2.28 10.44
C ILE A 51 5.89 -2.48 10.94
N ILE A 52 5.44 -3.73 10.97
CA ILE A 52 4.12 -4.18 11.41
C ILE A 52 4.29 -4.84 12.77
N HIS A 53 3.52 -4.42 13.76
CA HIS A 53 3.59 -4.89 15.15
C HIS A 53 2.39 -5.76 15.57
N ASP A 54 1.33 -5.76 14.77
CA ASP A 54 0.03 -6.36 15.09
C ASP A 54 -0.25 -7.67 14.36
N VAL A 55 0.82 -8.40 14.02
CA VAL A 55 0.73 -9.76 13.45
C VAL A 55 1.13 -10.77 14.52
N ALA A 56 0.20 -11.67 14.86
CA ALA A 56 0.45 -12.71 15.85
C ALA A 56 1.68 -13.56 15.49
N GLY A 57 2.55 -13.78 16.46
CA GLY A 57 3.80 -14.55 16.29
C GLY A 57 5.01 -13.69 15.87
N TYR A 58 4.82 -12.43 15.52
CA TYR A 58 5.90 -11.48 15.20
C TYR A 58 5.80 -10.23 16.09
N PRO A 59 6.76 -9.99 16.99
CA PRO A 59 6.82 -8.75 17.78
C PRO A 59 6.96 -7.50 16.89
N ALA A 60 7.69 -7.66 15.78
CA ALA A 60 7.85 -6.66 14.73
C ALA A 60 8.35 -7.36 13.45
N ILE A 61 7.77 -7.03 12.31
CA ILE A 61 8.17 -7.58 11.01
C ILE A 61 7.95 -6.52 9.92
N LYS A 62 8.87 -6.43 8.95
CA LYS A 62 8.64 -5.59 7.77
C LYS A 62 7.56 -6.16 6.88
N GLY A 63 6.77 -5.30 6.22
CA GLY A 63 5.71 -5.72 5.31
C GLY A 63 6.18 -6.74 4.26
N ARG A 64 7.28 -6.45 3.56
CA ARG A 64 7.87 -7.36 2.56
C ARG A 64 8.32 -8.71 3.15
N GLU A 65 8.84 -8.69 4.37
CA GLU A 65 9.29 -9.92 5.04
C GLU A 65 8.09 -10.79 5.45
N LEU A 66 7.00 -10.15 5.92
CA LEU A 66 5.75 -10.85 6.20
C LEU A 66 5.21 -11.52 4.94
N VAL A 67 5.15 -10.80 3.82
CA VAL A 67 4.71 -11.36 2.53
C VAL A 67 5.58 -12.53 2.13
N ALA A 68 6.90 -12.42 2.19
CA ALA A 68 7.82 -13.50 1.85
C ALA A 68 7.63 -14.74 2.75
N GLN A 69 7.32 -14.57 4.05
CA GLN A 69 7.01 -15.71 4.92
C GLN A 69 5.67 -16.38 4.57
N LEU A 70 4.66 -15.57 4.22
CA LEU A 70 3.37 -16.11 3.77
C LEU A 70 3.47 -16.84 2.43
N GLU A 71 4.26 -16.34 1.48
CA GLU A 71 4.55 -17.04 0.22
C GLU A 71 5.25 -18.37 0.47
N LYS A 72 6.28 -18.37 1.32
CA LYS A 72 6.98 -19.60 1.72
C LYS A 72 6.05 -20.61 2.40
N GLN A 73 5.07 -20.12 3.16
CA GLN A 73 4.06 -20.98 3.77
C GLN A 73 3.10 -21.54 2.71
N LEU A 74 2.63 -20.70 1.80
CA LEU A 74 1.72 -21.03 0.69
C LEU A 74 2.30 -22.11 -0.24
N THR A 75 3.57 -21.97 -0.62
CA THR A 75 4.25 -22.86 -1.58
C THR A 75 4.53 -24.25 -1.06
N GLN A 76 4.17 -24.59 0.19
CA GLN A 76 4.23 -25.95 0.69
C GLN A 76 3.19 -26.89 0.05
N PHE A 77 2.17 -26.32 -0.61
CA PHE A 77 1.09 -27.05 -1.25
C PHE A 77 0.94 -26.65 -2.72
N PRO A 78 0.43 -27.56 -3.58
CA PRO A 78 0.22 -27.29 -5.00
C PRO A 78 -1.01 -26.42 -5.19
N ILE A 79 -0.85 -25.12 -5.03
CA ILE A 79 -1.87 -24.10 -5.26
C ILE A 79 -1.70 -23.53 -6.69
N ASP A 80 -2.78 -23.45 -7.46
CA ASP A 80 -2.79 -22.77 -8.76
C ASP A 80 -2.89 -21.26 -8.54
N ILE A 81 -1.76 -20.56 -8.65
CA ILE A 81 -1.66 -19.12 -8.43
C ILE A 81 -1.63 -18.40 -9.77
N GLN A 82 -2.59 -17.52 -9.99
CA GLN A 82 -2.69 -16.70 -11.19
C GLN A 82 -2.59 -15.23 -10.84
N LEU A 83 -1.47 -14.62 -11.19
CA LEU A 83 -1.19 -13.19 -11.01
C LEU A 83 -1.70 -12.39 -12.20
N ALA A 84 -1.82 -11.07 -12.04
CA ALA A 84 -2.35 -10.15 -13.05
C ALA A 84 -3.70 -10.63 -13.64
N SER A 85 -4.52 -11.26 -12.80
CA SER A 85 -5.78 -11.93 -13.15
C SER A 85 -6.97 -11.34 -12.39
N PRO A 86 -7.32 -10.06 -12.61
CA PRO A 86 -8.45 -9.45 -11.94
C PRO A 86 -9.76 -10.16 -12.31
N VAL A 87 -10.49 -10.57 -11.28
CA VAL A 87 -11.83 -11.16 -11.45
C VAL A 87 -12.82 -10.05 -11.73
N THR A 88 -13.60 -10.22 -12.80
CA THR A 88 -14.62 -9.25 -13.23
C THR A 88 -16.04 -9.72 -12.99
N ASP A 89 -16.25 -11.02 -12.92
CA ASP A 89 -17.59 -11.57 -12.73
C ASP A 89 -17.54 -12.93 -12.02
N VAL A 90 -18.58 -13.19 -11.23
CA VAL A 90 -18.82 -14.47 -10.56
C VAL A 90 -20.30 -14.79 -10.69
N THR A 91 -20.60 -15.94 -11.31
CA THR A 91 -21.96 -16.43 -11.48
C THR A 91 -22.13 -17.82 -10.86
N GLY A 92 -23.36 -18.30 -10.75
CA GLY A 92 -23.67 -19.62 -10.21
C GLY A 92 -24.10 -19.60 -8.75
N ALA A 93 -23.91 -20.72 -8.08
CA ALA A 93 -24.31 -20.95 -6.69
C ALA A 93 -23.32 -21.89 -5.99
N MET A 94 -23.52 -22.11 -4.69
CA MET A 94 -22.71 -23.03 -3.92
C MET A 94 -22.68 -24.42 -4.59
N GLY A 95 -21.46 -24.92 -4.80
CA GLY A 95 -21.19 -26.19 -5.50
C GLY A 95 -20.85 -26.01 -6.98
N ASP A 96 -21.22 -24.89 -7.60
CA ASP A 96 -21.00 -24.65 -9.05
C ASP A 96 -20.93 -23.15 -9.36
N PHE A 97 -19.79 -22.55 -9.04
CA PHE A 97 -19.49 -21.17 -9.41
C PHE A 97 -18.66 -21.13 -10.68
N THR A 98 -18.98 -20.17 -11.54
CA THR A 98 -18.14 -19.78 -12.68
C THR A 98 -17.48 -18.43 -12.37
N ILE A 99 -16.16 -18.38 -12.42
CA ILE A 99 -15.36 -17.20 -12.18
C ILE A 99 -14.79 -16.72 -13.51
N THR A 100 -14.99 -15.44 -13.86
CA THR A 100 -14.47 -14.83 -15.09
C THR A 100 -13.45 -13.75 -14.75
N THR A 101 -12.30 -13.81 -15.40
CA THR A 101 -11.25 -12.78 -15.27
C THR A 101 -11.36 -11.72 -16.37
N ALA A 102 -10.66 -10.60 -16.24
CA ALA A 102 -10.63 -9.52 -17.23
C ALA A 102 -10.08 -9.95 -18.59
N SER A 103 -9.27 -11.03 -18.64
CA SER A 103 -8.81 -11.63 -19.91
C SER A 103 -9.87 -12.47 -20.62
N GLY A 104 -11.03 -12.68 -19.99
CA GLY A 104 -12.10 -13.57 -20.48
C GLY A 104 -11.87 -15.05 -20.13
N GLN A 105 -10.82 -15.38 -19.40
CA GLN A 105 -10.61 -16.75 -18.91
C GLN A 105 -11.67 -17.09 -17.88
N GLN A 106 -12.21 -18.31 -17.98
CA GLN A 106 -13.19 -18.85 -17.04
C GLN A 106 -12.65 -20.08 -16.31
N SER A 107 -12.99 -20.19 -15.05
CA SER A 107 -12.76 -21.36 -14.21
C SER A 107 -14.03 -21.73 -13.41
N HIS A 108 -14.12 -22.99 -12.98
CA HIS A 108 -15.22 -23.49 -12.17
C HIS A 108 -14.73 -23.87 -10.77
N SER A 109 -15.54 -23.56 -9.75
CA SER A 109 -15.22 -23.81 -8.36
C SER A 109 -16.44 -24.17 -7.53
N LYS A 110 -16.27 -25.10 -6.60
CA LYS A 110 -17.37 -25.48 -5.68
C LYS A 110 -17.65 -24.42 -4.62
N ALA A 111 -16.60 -23.68 -4.21
CA ALA A 111 -16.69 -22.61 -3.21
C ALA A 111 -15.78 -21.45 -3.57
N ILE A 112 -16.07 -20.27 -3.02
CA ILE A 112 -15.26 -19.05 -3.21
C ILE A 112 -15.00 -18.40 -1.86
N ILE A 113 -13.75 -17.93 -1.68
CA ILE A 113 -13.40 -16.99 -0.60
C ILE A 113 -13.06 -15.65 -1.25
N VAL A 114 -13.78 -14.59 -0.89
CA VAL A 114 -13.47 -13.22 -1.30
C VAL A 114 -12.54 -12.59 -0.27
N ALA A 115 -11.29 -12.38 -0.66
CA ALA A 115 -10.21 -11.83 0.17
C ALA A 115 -9.60 -10.57 -0.47
N THR A 116 -10.42 -9.78 -1.17
CA THR A 116 -10.00 -8.63 -1.99
C THR A 116 -9.58 -7.40 -1.18
N GLY A 117 -9.70 -7.44 0.15
CA GLY A 117 -9.40 -6.30 1.01
C GLY A 117 -10.27 -5.09 0.67
N SER A 118 -9.68 -3.92 0.47
CA SER A 118 -10.38 -2.71 0.01
C SER A 118 -10.48 -2.63 -1.53
N GLY A 119 -10.23 -3.72 -2.24
CA GLY A 119 -10.26 -3.78 -3.70
C GLY A 119 -9.00 -3.20 -4.34
N ALA A 120 -9.08 -2.89 -5.63
CA ALA A 120 -8.02 -2.21 -6.35
C ALA A 120 -7.80 -0.82 -5.71
N PHE A 121 -6.65 -0.66 -5.06
CA PHE A 121 -6.31 0.60 -4.39
C PHE A 121 -5.75 1.58 -5.41
N GLU A 122 -6.45 2.67 -5.62
CA GLU A 122 -5.90 3.86 -6.25
C GLU A 122 -5.60 4.90 -5.17
N PRO A 123 -4.36 5.39 -5.07
CA PRO A 123 -4.04 6.45 -4.13
C PRO A 123 -4.84 7.70 -4.46
N ARG A 124 -5.31 8.39 -3.43
CA ARG A 124 -5.93 9.68 -3.62
C ARG A 124 -4.87 10.66 -4.13
N ARG A 125 -4.96 11.00 -5.40
CA ARG A 125 -4.00 11.90 -6.06
C ARG A 125 -4.01 13.28 -5.44
N LEU A 126 -2.85 13.93 -5.47
CA LEU A 126 -2.70 15.32 -5.06
C LEU A 126 -3.51 16.22 -6.01
N ALA A 127 -4.41 17.03 -5.45
CA ALA A 127 -5.29 17.93 -6.22
C ALA A 127 -4.56 19.24 -6.56
N VAL A 128 -3.52 19.14 -7.39
CA VAL A 128 -2.74 20.23 -7.95
C VAL A 128 -2.58 19.95 -9.44
N ASP A 129 -2.82 20.97 -10.30
CA ASP A 129 -3.00 20.78 -11.74
C ASP A 129 -1.87 20.04 -12.45
N ASN A 130 -0.62 20.28 -12.05
CA ASN A 130 0.56 19.66 -12.66
C ASN A 130 1.16 18.51 -11.84
N ALA A 131 0.45 17.94 -10.86
CA ALA A 131 0.97 16.90 -10.02
C ALA A 131 1.41 15.65 -10.81
N ALA A 132 0.71 15.30 -11.88
CA ALA A 132 1.01 14.15 -12.72
C ALA A 132 2.41 14.20 -13.38
N GLU A 133 2.96 15.39 -13.60
CA GLU A 133 4.30 15.56 -14.20
C GLU A 133 5.42 15.06 -13.27
N PHE A 134 5.18 15.11 -11.97
CA PHE A 134 6.13 14.74 -10.90
C PHE A 134 5.91 13.33 -10.35
N GLU A 135 4.78 12.66 -10.69
CA GLU A 135 4.45 11.32 -10.19
C GLU A 135 5.54 10.31 -10.58
N ASN A 136 5.91 9.46 -9.61
CA ASN A 136 6.98 8.45 -9.71
C ASN A 136 8.40 8.99 -10.01
N LYS A 137 8.59 10.31 -9.93
CA LYS A 137 9.91 10.98 -10.06
C LYS A 137 10.31 11.66 -8.76
N GLN A 138 9.46 12.59 -8.31
CA GLN A 138 9.64 13.42 -7.12
C GLN A 138 8.37 13.43 -6.22
N LEU A 139 7.22 13.01 -6.78
CA LEU A 139 5.96 12.83 -6.06
C LEU A 139 5.62 11.34 -6.00
N PHE A 140 5.49 10.81 -4.78
CA PHE A 140 5.20 9.40 -4.52
C PHE A 140 3.99 9.28 -3.60
N TYR A 141 3.12 8.32 -3.86
CA TYR A 141 1.97 8.01 -3.01
C TYR A 141 2.22 6.83 -2.07
N HIS A 142 3.39 6.20 -2.20
CA HIS A 142 3.91 5.15 -1.33
C HIS A 142 5.44 5.24 -1.32
N ILE A 143 6.09 4.60 -0.35
CA ILE A 143 7.55 4.53 -0.29
C ILE A 143 8.03 3.27 -1.04
N PRO A 144 8.53 3.39 -2.28
CA PRO A 144 8.98 2.23 -3.04
C PRO A 144 10.22 1.58 -2.42
N SER A 145 11.11 2.40 -1.86
CA SER A 145 12.28 2.00 -1.09
C SER A 145 12.74 3.16 -0.23
N VAL A 146 13.07 2.89 1.02
CA VAL A 146 13.62 3.90 1.94
C VAL A 146 14.93 4.48 1.40
N LYS A 147 15.75 3.65 0.74
CA LYS A 147 17.03 4.07 0.13
C LYS A 147 16.86 5.13 -0.96
N HIS A 148 15.70 5.18 -1.62
CA HIS A 148 15.43 6.19 -2.66
C HIS A 148 15.45 7.62 -2.10
N PHE A 149 15.14 7.77 -0.81
CA PHE A 149 15.05 9.06 -0.12
C PHE A 149 16.30 9.41 0.72
N ALA A 150 17.35 8.57 0.64
CA ALA A 150 18.58 8.80 1.38
C ALA A 150 19.23 10.13 0.94
N ASP A 151 19.69 10.90 1.93
CA ASP A 151 20.36 12.21 1.77
C ASP A 151 19.51 13.28 1.04
N ARG A 152 18.19 13.08 0.94
CA ARG A 152 17.25 14.05 0.33
C ARG A 152 16.49 14.82 1.40
N THR A 153 16.06 16.03 1.05
CA THR A 153 14.98 16.72 1.76
C THR A 153 13.66 16.12 1.31
N VAL A 154 12.80 15.76 2.25
CA VAL A 154 11.51 15.10 1.96
C VAL A 154 10.36 15.77 2.71
N LEU A 155 9.22 15.90 2.06
CA LEU A 155 7.97 16.33 2.69
C LEU A 155 6.93 15.22 2.61
N VAL A 156 6.42 14.79 3.75
CA VAL A 156 5.29 13.86 3.84
C VAL A 156 3.99 14.65 4.00
N ALA A 157 3.09 14.56 3.04
CA ALA A 157 1.80 15.25 3.06
C ALA A 157 0.69 14.33 3.58
N GLY A 158 0.26 14.52 4.82
CA GLY A 158 -0.79 13.73 5.43
C GLY A 158 -0.90 13.94 6.94
N GLY A 159 -1.92 13.36 7.58
CA GLY A 159 -2.13 13.54 9.02
C GLY A 159 -2.75 12.32 9.72
N GLY A 160 -2.75 11.16 9.06
CA GLY A 160 -3.12 9.87 9.64
C GLY A 160 -1.91 9.01 9.97
N ASP A 161 -2.13 7.82 10.53
CA ASP A 161 -1.06 6.88 10.91
C ASP A 161 -0.08 6.56 9.78
N SER A 162 -0.57 6.40 8.55
CA SER A 162 0.30 6.11 7.41
C SER A 162 1.31 7.23 7.15
N ALA A 163 0.88 8.50 7.19
CA ALA A 163 1.76 9.65 6.99
C ALA A 163 2.79 9.77 8.11
N ILE A 164 2.36 9.62 9.37
CA ILE A 164 3.25 9.66 10.53
C ILE A 164 4.29 8.52 10.44
N ALA A 165 3.84 7.30 10.14
CA ALA A 165 4.73 6.16 9.99
C ALA A 165 5.74 6.35 8.85
N MET A 166 5.32 6.94 7.73
CA MET A 166 6.22 7.27 6.61
C MET A 166 7.26 8.32 7.01
N ALA A 167 6.85 9.39 7.70
CA ALA A 167 7.76 10.44 8.16
C ALA A 167 8.81 9.88 9.12
N LEU A 168 8.40 9.11 10.13
CA LEU A 168 9.31 8.47 11.08
C LEU A 168 10.22 7.42 10.41
N MET A 169 9.74 6.71 9.39
CA MET A 169 10.54 5.74 8.63
C MET A 169 11.63 6.42 7.79
N LEU A 170 11.37 7.62 7.27
CA LEU A 170 12.30 8.37 6.44
C LEU A 170 13.29 9.19 7.28
N GLU A 171 12.94 9.56 8.51
CA GLU A 171 13.77 10.37 9.41
C GLU A 171 15.24 9.91 9.48
N PRO A 172 15.56 8.61 9.72
CA PRO A 172 16.95 8.18 9.89
C PRO A 172 17.77 8.16 8.59
N VAL A 173 17.18 8.34 7.43
CA VAL A 173 17.84 8.25 6.12
C VAL A 173 17.78 9.54 5.32
N ALA A 174 16.74 10.34 5.49
CA ALA A 174 16.61 11.62 4.83
C ALA A 174 17.61 12.64 5.40
N LYS A 175 18.06 13.56 4.57
CA LYS A 175 18.88 14.71 5.01
C LYS A 175 18.07 15.66 5.90
N HIS A 176 16.80 15.87 5.54
CA HIS A 176 15.83 16.66 6.27
C HIS A 176 14.43 16.12 5.98
N GLY A 177 13.58 16.04 6.99
CA GLY A 177 12.23 15.53 6.90
C GLY A 177 11.20 16.50 7.45
N ASP A 178 10.20 16.81 6.63
CA ASP A 178 9.02 17.56 7.01
C ASP A 178 7.78 16.68 6.94
N ILE A 179 6.81 16.93 7.84
CA ILE A 179 5.44 16.42 7.71
C ILE A 179 4.46 17.57 7.68
N MET A 180 3.59 17.59 6.66
CA MET A 180 2.59 18.63 6.48
C MET A 180 1.19 18.09 6.67
N HIS A 181 0.36 18.80 7.43
CA HIS A 181 -1.06 18.47 7.56
C HIS A 181 -1.94 19.72 7.50
N ARG A 182 -3.14 19.57 6.89
CA ARG A 182 -4.12 20.66 6.75
C ARG A 182 -4.87 21.05 8.04
N ARG A 183 -4.67 20.31 9.13
CA ARG A 183 -5.29 20.56 10.44
C ARG A 183 -4.20 20.65 11.50
N ASP A 184 -4.48 21.34 12.59
CA ASP A 184 -3.55 21.47 13.72
C ASP A 184 -3.38 20.15 14.51
N ARG A 185 -4.30 19.18 14.35
CA ARG A 185 -4.24 17.90 15.04
C ARG A 185 -4.09 16.76 14.04
N PHE A 186 -3.11 15.90 14.29
CA PHE A 186 -2.97 14.60 13.64
C PHE A 186 -4.08 13.65 14.12
N ARG A 187 -4.44 12.69 13.25
CA ARG A 187 -5.44 11.65 13.50
C ARG A 187 -4.82 10.26 13.64
N GLY A 188 -3.52 10.20 13.85
CA GLY A 188 -2.80 8.98 14.13
C GLY A 188 -3.04 8.51 15.58
N MET A 189 -2.61 7.27 15.87
CA MET A 189 -2.57 6.75 17.24
C MET A 189 -1.70 7.65 18.11
N GLU A 190 -2.10 7.88 19.34
CA GLU A 190 -1.43 8.79 20.30
C GLU A 190 0.07 8.48 20.40
N HIS A 191 0.43 7.22 20.54
CA HIS A 191 1.82 6.79 20.61
C HIS A 191 2.64 7.23 19.38
N ASN A 192 2.11 7.08 18.17
CA ASN A 192 2.78 7.49 16.94
C ASN A 192 2.91 9.01 16.83
N VAL A 193 1.90 9.74 17.30
CA VAL A 193 1.93 11.21 17.34
C VAL A 193 2.98 11.70 18.34
N ASP A 194 3.12 11.03 19.48
CA ASP A 194 4.13 11.38 20.49
C ASP A 194 5.55 11.08 20.00
N LEU A 195 5.74 9.95 19.28
CA LEU A 195 7.01 9.67 18.62
C LEU A 195 7.36 10.74 17.57
N LEU A 196 6.38 11.15 16.74
CA LEU A 196 6.59 12.22 15.76
C LEU A 196 7.01 13.54 16.42
N LYS A 197 6.38 13.93 17.52
CA LYS A 197 6.73 15.15 18.24
C LYS A 197 8.11 15.09 18.91
N ALA A 198 8.57 13.89 19.26
CA ALA A 198 9.90 13.67 19.82
C ALA A 198 11.00 13.49 18.76
N SER A 199 10.63 13.35 17.49
CA SER A 199 11.54 13.15 16.37
C SER A 199 12.15 14.46 15.85
N SER A 200 13.09 14.36 14.92
CA SER A 200 13.66 15.52 14.22
C SER A 200 12.81 16.00 13.02
N VAL A 201 11.69 15.35 12.75
CA VAL A 201 10.80 15.71 11.65
C VAL A 201 10.11 17.05 11.94
N GLU A 202 10.24 18.02 11.04
CA GLU A 202 9.60 19.32 11.18
C GLU A 202 8.10 19.25 10.87
N ILE A 203 7.28 19.77 11.78
CA ILE A 203 5.81 19.72 11.66
C ILE A 203 5.31 21.03 11.06
N LYS A 204 4.68 20.95 9.89
CA LYS A 204 4.06 22.08 9.17
C LYS A 204 2.55 21.94 9.18
N THR A 205 1.89 22.67 10.08
CA THR A 205 0.42 22.72 10.21
C THR A 205 -0.04 24.16 10.43
N PRO A 206 -1.22 24.55 10.00
CA PRO A 206 -2.17 23.89 9.11
C PRO A 206 -1.97 24.33 7.64
N PHE A 207 -1.29 23.54 6.84
CA PHE A 207 -0.96 23.88 5.45
C PHE A 207 -1.54 22.91 4.43
N LEU A 208 -1.71 23.40 3.21
CA LEU A 208 -2.05 22.63 1.98
C LEU A 208 -1.04 22.95 0.90
N ILE A 209 -0.71 21.96 0.06
CA ILE A 209 0.07 22.19 -1.16
C ILE A 209 -0.84 22.93 -2.15
N LYS A 210 -0.38 24.07 -2.63
CA LYS A 210 -1.06 24.93 -3.58
C LYS A 210 -0.50 24.76 -5.00
N GLN A 211 0.81 24.59 -5.11
CA GLN A 211 1.50 24.55 -6.39
C GLN A 211 2.77 23.71 -6.29
N LEU A 212 3.10 23.04 -7.39
CA LEU A 212 4.37 22.37 -7.63
C LEU A 212 5.10 23.08 -8.76
N ALA A 213 6.42 23.20 -8.66
CA ALA A 213 7.27 23.72 -9.71
C ALA A 213 8.63 23.00 -9.68
N GLU A 214 9.34 22.99 -10.79
CA GLU A 214 10.72 22.52 -10.83
C GLU A 214 11.66 23.72 -10.66
N THR A 215 12.67 23.58 -9.78
CA THR A 215 13.72 24.60 -9.63
C THR A 215 14.69 24.56 -10.80
N ALA A 216 15.50 25.59 -10.97
CA ALA A 216 16.58 25.60 -11.95
C ALA A 216 17.64 24.49 -11.75
N THR A 217 17.68 23.89 -10.56
CA THR A 217 18.55 22.75 -10.21
C THR A 217 17.88 21.38 -10.34
N GLY A 218 16.61 21.34 -10.84
CA GLY A 218 15.86 20.09 -11.02
C GLY A 218 15.21 19.53 -9.75
N GLN A 219 15.15 20.30 -8.67
CA GLN A 219 14.47 19.91 -7.44
C GLN A 219 12.98 20.25 -7.51
N LEU A 220 12.14 19.50 -6.81
CA LEU A 220 10.72 19.84 -6.67
C LEU A 220 10.57 20.99 -5.67
N GLN A 221 9.98 22.08 -6.10
CA GLN A 221 9.58 23.18 -5.25
C GLN A 221 8.09 23.13 -4.97
N LEU A 222 7.74 23.16 -3.69
CA LEU A 222 6.35 23.18 -3.23
C LEU A 222 6.00 24.58 -2.72
N THR A 223 4.87 25.12 -3.15
CA THR A 223 4.24 26.26 -2.48
C THR A 223 3.13 25.73 -1.59
N MET A 224 3.25 25.97 -0.30
CA MET A 224 2.28 25.60 0.72
C MET A 224 1.52 26.87 1.15
N LYS A 225 0.21 26.74 1.37
CA LYS A 225 -0.65 27.82 1.86
C LYS A 225 -1.32 27.41 3.15
N GLU A 226 -1.32 28.30 4.11
CA GLU A 226 -2.06 28.17 5.35
C GLU A 226 -3.58 28.07 5.08
N VAL A 227 -4.26 27.11 5.73
CA VAL A 227 -5.66 26.77 5.43
C VAL A 227 -6.64 27.91 5.74
N ARG A 228 -6.40 28.67 6.79
CA ARG A 228 -7.26 29.78 7.26
C ARG A 228 -6.54 31.12 7.34
N GLY A 229 -5.34 31.20 6.78
CA GLY A 229 -4.50 32.38 6.81
C GLY A 229 -4.15 32.88 5.40
N THR A 230 -3.23 33.82 5.38
CA THR A 230 -2.66 34.38 4.15
C THR A 230 -1.20 33.96 3.94
N THR A 231 -0.64 33.22 4.92
CA THR A 231 0.76 32.79 4.88
C THR A 231 0.97 31.79 3.75
N GLU A 232 1.97 32.05 2.93
CA GLU A 232 2.47 31.10 1.93
C GLU A 232 3.94 30.83 2.24
N GLU A 233 4.32 29.55 2.21
CA GLU A 233 5.69 29.08 2.40
C GLU A 233 6.14 28.30 1.17
N THR A 234 7.40 28.40 0.83
CA THR A 234 7.99 27.64 -0.27
C THR A 234 9.09 26.73 0.28
N LEU A 235 9.04 25.47 -0.10
CA LEU A 235 10.00 24.44 0.29
C LEU A 235 10.54 23.74 -0.96
N ALA A 236 11.84 23.52 -1.03
CA ALA A 236 12.46 22.69 -2.06
C ALA A 236 12.82 21.30 -1.47
N VAL A 237 12.39 20.24 -2.15
CA VAL A 237 12.57 18.85 -1.75
C VAL A 237 13.23 18.01 -2.85
#